data_8c3f7754588867c225cf55ff5a22135e
#
_entry.id   8c3f7754588867c225cf55ff5a22135e
#
_cell.length_a   1.000
_cell.length_b   1.000
_cell.length_c   1.000
_cell.angle_alpha   90.00
_cell.angle_beta   90.00
_cell.angle_gamma   90.00
#
_symmetry.space_group_name_H-M   'P 1'
#
loop_
_entity.id
_entity.type
_entity.pdbx_description
1 polymer ?
#
loop_
_entity_poly.entity_id
_entity_poly.type
_entity_poly.pdbx_seq_one_letter_code
_entity_poly.pdbx_strand_id
1 'polypeptide(L)'
;MKVRFITFGCRLNRAEALEDEAGFIADGWETTDSSDNADMFVVRGCSVTARAQRECEKLIAGLKHKHPRAIVLIRGCLPGSVGDTIRPRSPVLSQSSAKADVPKRTARAYLKIQDGCSGKCTFCIVPKFRGKSRSESFEDLIDKSKRFIDAGYREIVVTGCNLTLYASSGKRLPELLGALAKLSKDVRIRIGSIEPGACAKECVQTMAENANICRFLHIPVQSGSERILKAMQRPYSVDDVDEIVELATSHIADISLGCDMMTGFPGESQADFLASAKLLKRCGFTNAHIFPYSERPGTPAAAFPSPIPKTLRSSRAKHLAKIAENERKRFARNFIGKNVEVLIENEKKCSGWTSQYLWFEAIRPKTKGMPKRREIATFTVQEAKDCSLRGVLTHLPCGT
;
A
#
# COMPACT_ATOMS: atom_id res chain seq x y z
N MET A 1 -5.15 -24.22 -20.13
CA MET A 1 -5.60 -22.83 -20.40
C MET A 1 -4.65 -21.86 -19.72
N LYS A 2 -4.41 -20.69 -20.33
CA LYS A 2 -3.48 -19.69 -19.84
C LYS A 2 -4.21 -18.45 -19.35
N VAL A 3 -3.86 -17.96 -18.15
CA VAL A 3 -4.44 -16.77 -17.52
C VAL A 3 -3.40 -15.69 -17.31
N ARG A 4 -3.77 -14.44 -17.63
CA ARG A 4 -2.94 -13.25 -17.37
C ARG A 4 -3.61 -12.35 -16.35
N PHE A 5 -2.83 -11.96 -15.32
CA PHE A 5 -3.28 -11.03 -14.28
C PHE A 5 -2.80 -9.61 -14.56
N ILE A 6 -3.70 -8.64 -14.51
CA ILE A 6 -3.41 -7.21 -14.66
C ILE A 6 -4.02 -6.48 -13.46
N THR A 7 -3.18 -5.83 -12.66
CA THR A 7 -3.61 -5.23 -11.39
C THR A 7 -3.37 -3.73 -11.37
N PHE A 8 -4.42 -2.97 -11.15
CA PHE A 8 -4.39 -1.53 -10.91
C PHE A 8 -4.57 -1.23 -9.42
N GLY A 9 -4.05 -0.07 -9.00
CA GLY A 9 -4.36 0.53 -7.71
C GLY A 9 -3.48 0.07 -6.56
N CYS A 10 -4.09 -0.26 -5.43
CA CYS A 10 -3.47 -0.33 -4.13
C CYS A 10 -2.87 -1.71 -3.78
N ARG A 11 -2.22 -1.78 -2.60
CA ARG A 11 -1.67 -3.01 -2.04
C ARG A 11 -2.74 -4.08 -1.82
N LEU A 12 -3.99 -3.68 -1.49
CA LEU A 12 -5.11 -4.60 -1.31
C LEU A 12 -5.46 -5.33 -2.62
N ASN A 13 -5.59 -4.59 -3.75
CA ASN A 13 -5.80 -5.22 -5.06
C ASN A 13 -4.66 -6.18 -5.42
N ARG A 14 -3.43 -5.86 -5.02
CA ARG A 14 -2.27 -6.74 -5.24
C ARG A 14 -2.33 -8.00 -4.39
N ALA A 15 -2.72 -7.91 -3.12
CA ALA A 15 -2.94 -9.06 -2.25
C ALA A 15 -3.97 -10.01 -2.87
N GLU A 16 -5.12 -9.47 -3.24
CA GLU A 16 -6.21 -10.23 -3.86
C GLU A 16 -5.85 -10.80 -5.24
N ALA A 17 -4.99 -10.12 -6.03
CA ALA A 17 -4.52 -10.66 -7.30
C ALA A 17 -3.64 -11.91 -7.10
N LEU A 18 -2.82 -11.94 -6.06
CA LEU A 18 -2.01 -13.11 -5.71
C LEU A 18 -2.87 -14.25 -5.17
N GLU A 19 -3.93 -13.95 -4.43
CA GLU A 19 -4.91 -14.95 -4.00
C GLU A 19 -5.67 -15.57 -5.20
N ASP A 20 -6.09 -14.74 -6.15
CA ASP A 20 -6.69 -15.22 -7.39
C ASP A 20 -5.71 -16.10 -8.17
N GLU A 21 -4.45 -15.64 -8.33
CA GLU A 21 -3.41 -16.37 -9.06
C GLU A 21 -3.19 -17.76 -8.45
N ALA A 22 -3.09 -17.84 -7.12
CA ALA A 22 -2.97 -19.11 -6.40
C ALA A 22 -4.17 -20.03 -6.66
N GLY A 23 -5.40 -19.49 -6.64
CA GLY A 23 -6.61 -20.26 -6.94
C GLY A 23 -6.64 -20.79 -8.37
N PHE A 24 -6.30 -19.95 -9.36
CA PHE A 24 -6.24 -20.38 -10.76
C PHE A 24 -5.19 -21.46 -11.02
N ILE A 25 -4.01 -21.37 -10.38
CA ILE A 25 -2.97 -22.41 -10.46
C ILE A 25 -3.48 -23.72 -9.84
N ALA A 26 -4.15 -23.66 -8.68
CA ALA A 26 -4.73 -24.85 -8.05
C ALA A 26 -5.82 -25.50 -8.90
N ASP A 27 -6.54 -24.72 -9.72
CA ASP A 27 -7.54 -25.18 -10.68
C ASP A 27 -6.92 -25.63 -12.03
N GLY A 28 -5.59 -25.74 -12.13
CA GLY A 28 -4.86 -26.25 -13.29
C GLY A 28 -4.63 -25.22 -14.41
N TRP A 29 -4.76 -23.91 -14.14
CA TRP A 29 -4.40 -22.87 -15.09
C TRP A 29 -2.92 -22.56 -15.07
N GLU A 30 -2.35 -22.30 -16.24
CA GLU A 30 -0.98 -21.79 -16.39
C GLU A 30 -0.99 -20.26 -16.43
N THR A 31 -0.13 -19.60 -15.65
CA THR A 31 0.00 -18.14 -15.66
C THR A 31 0.93 -17.68 -16.77
N THR A 32 0.60 -16.58 -17.44
CA THR A 32 1.41 -15.99 -18.51
C THR A 32 1.55 -14.48 -18.37
N ASP A 33 2.71 -13.95 -18.81
CA ASP A 33 2.92 -12.50 -18.93
C ASP A 33 2.65 -12.01 -20.37
N SER A 34 2.51 -12.92 -21.34
CA SER A 34 2.16 -12.60 -22.73
C SER A 34 0.66 -12.38 -22.90
N SER A 35 0.29 -11.30 -23.60
CA SER A 35 -1.10 -11.07 -23.99
C SER A 35 -1.56 -12.01 -25.12
N ASP A 36 -0.65 -12.36 -26.03
CA ASP A 36 -1.01 -13.10 -27.25
C ASP A 36 -1.37 -14.54 -27.00
N ASN A 37 -0.91 -15.10 -25.88
CA ASN A 37 -1.12 -16.49 -25.49
C ASN A 37 -2.09 -16.65 -24.29
N ALA A 38 -2.87 -15.63 -23.94
CA ALA A 38 -3.78 -15.70 -22.81
C ALA A 38 -5.20 -16.07 -23.29
N ASP A 39 -5.77 -17.13 -22.72
CA ASP A 39 -7.17 -17.52 -22.89
C ASP A 39 -8.09 -16.66 -22.00
N MET A 40 -7.55 -16.14 -20.88
CA MET A 40 -8.28 -15.29 -19.94
C MET A 40 -7.39 -14.16 -19.40
N PHE A 41 -8.00 -12.99 -19.24
CA PHE A 41 -7.44 -11.85 -18.52
C PHE A 41 -8.22 -11.61 -17.23
N VAL A 42 -7.53 -11.59 -16.10
CA VAL A 42 -8.10 -11.16 -14.81
C VAL A 42 -7.63 -9.75 -14.53
N VAL A 43 -8.53 -8.78 -14.68
CA VAL A 43 -8.23 -7.35 -14.48
C VAL A 43 -8.75 -6.90 -13.13
N ARG A 44 -7.86 -6.61 -12.19
CA ARG A 44 -8.23 -5.97 -10.92
C ARG A 44 -8.16 -4.47 -11.05
N GLY A 45 -9.33 -3.84 -11.12
CA GLY A 45 -9.46 -2.41 -11.39
C GLY A 45 -9.54 -1.56 -10.13
N CYS A 46 -9.33 -0.26 -10.33
CA CYS A 46 -9.43 0.76 -9.29
C CYS A 46 -10.30 1.92 -9.80
N SER A 47 -11.25 2.36 -8.97
CA SER A 47 -12.09 3.53 -9.24
C SER A 47 -12.07 4.56 -8.10
N VAL A 48 -11.04 4.52 -7.24
CA VAL A 48 -10.87 5.50 -6.17
C VAL A 48 -10.72 6.91 -6.74
N THR A 49 -10.10 7.05 -7.92
CA THR A 49 -10.07 8.30 -8.68
C THR A 49 -10.67 8.11 -10.08
N ALA A 50 -11.24 9.17 -10.64
CA ALA A 50 -11.77 9.16 -12.01
C ALA A 50 -10.70 8.84 -13.07
N ARG A 51 -9.43 9.19 -12.82
CA ARG A 51 -8.30 8.83 -13.68
C ARG A 51 -8.06 7.32 -13.67
N ALA A 52 -7.93 6.73 -12.48
CA ALA A 52 -7.71 5.29 -12.34
C ALA A 52 -8.83 4.47 -13.00
N GLN A 53 -10.08 4.93 -12.83
CA GLN A 53 -11.23 4.28 -13.47
C GLN A 53 -11.12 4.34 -15.00
N ARG A 54 -10.87 5.51 -15.61
CA ARG A 54 -10.72 5.64 -17.06
C ARG A 54 -9.57 4.81 -17.63
N GLU A 55 -8.45 4.72 -16.92
CA GLU A 55 -7.31 3.89 -17.33
C GLU A 55 -7.69 2.40 -17.34
N CYS A 56 -8.45 1.93 -16.33
CA CYS A 56 -8.97 0.56 -16.30
C CYS A 56 -9.96 0.29 -17.44
N GLU A 57 -10.93 1.19 -17.66
CA GLU A 57 -11.94 1.08 -18.72
C GLU A 57 -11.29 1.02 -20.11
N LYS A 58 -10.31 1.91 -20.37
CA LYS A 58 -9.53 1.91 -21.62
C LYS A 58 -8.77 0.60 -21.85
N LEU A 59 -8.13 0.07 -20.79
CA LEU A 59 -7.44 -1.21 -20.88
C LEU A 59 -8.42 -2.33 -21.22
N ILE A 60 -9.55 -2.44 -20.50
CA ILE A 60 -10.56 -3.49 -20.70
C ILE A 60 -11.12 -3.44 -22.12
N ALA A 61 -11.46 -2.26 -22.62
CA ALA A 61 -11.91 -2.09 -23.99
C ALA A 61 -10.83 -2.53 -25.01
N GLY A 62 -9.57 -2.17 -24.78
CA GLY A 62 -8.44 -2.57 -25.61
C GLY A 62 -8.21 -4.08 -25.62
N LEU A 63 -8.33 -4.74 -24.47
CA LEU A 63 -8.21 -6.20 -24.37
C LEU A 63 -9.33 -6.92 -25.16
N LYS A 64 -10.59 -6.49 -24.99
CA LYS A 64 -11.73 -7.05 -25.70
C LYS A 64 -11.60 -6.90 -27.22
N HIS A 65 -11.06 -5.75 -27.68
CA HIS A 65 -10.85 -5.49 -29.10
C HIS A 65 -9.71 -6.36 -29.70
N LYS A 66 -8.57 -6.43 -29.00
CA LYS A 66 -7.39 -7.16 -29.49
C LYS A 66 -7.50 -8.69 -29.34
N HIS A 67 -8.23 -9.17 -28.33
CA HIS A 67 -8.36 -10.57 -27.99
C HIS A 67 -9.85 -10.97 -27.88
N PRO A 68 -10.62 -10.92 -28.98
CA PRO A 68 -12.08 -11.09 -28.96
C PRO A 68 -12.53 -12.48 -28.48
N ARG A 69 -11.65 -13.49 -28.53
CA ARG A 69 -11.94 -14.86 -28.05
C ARG A 69 -11.56 -15.06 -26.58
N ALA A 70 -10.74 -14.19 -26.00
CA ALA A 70 -10.30 -14.32 -24.61
C ALA A 70 -11.37 -13.81 -23.63
N ILE A 71 -11.48 -14.47 -22.49
CA ILE A 71 -12.37 -14.06 -21.41
C ILE A 71 -11.71 -12.90 -20.65
N VAL A 72 -12.44 -11.81 -20.40
CA VAL A 72 -11.96 -10.69 -19.56
C VAL A 72 -12.78 -10.68 -18.27
N LEU A 73 -12.18 -11.17 -17.18
CA LEU A 73 -12.76 -11.17 -15.85
C LEU A 73 -12.36 -9.90 -15.12
N ILE A 74 -13.36 -9.12 -14.67
CA ILE A 74 -13.14 -7.85 -13.98
C ILE A 74 -13.39 -8.03 -12.49
N ARG A 75 -12.43 -7.59 -11.64
CA ARG A 75 -12.47 -7.66 -10.17
C ARG A 75 -11.97 -6.35 -9.54
N GLY A 76 -12.09 -6.23 -8.22
CA GLY A 76 -11.61 -5.07 -7.45
C GLY A 76 -12.66 -3.97 -7.28
N CYS A 77 -12.23 -2.70 -7.26
CA CYS A 77 -13.09 -1.55 -7.02
C CYS A 77 -13.53 -0.91 -8.35
N LEU A 78 -14.35 -1.56 -9.13
CA LEU A 78 -14.93 -1.00 -10.36
C LEU A 78 -16.46 -0.98 -10.31
N PRO A 79 -17.12 0.03 -10.91
CA PRO A 79 -18.58 0.02 -11.04
C PRO A 79 -19.07 -1.21 -11.78
N GLY A 80 -20.23 -1.77 -11.40
CA GLY A 80 -20.85 -2.93 -12.05
C GLY A 80 -21.18 -2.72 -13.54
N SER A 81 -21.32 -1.47 -13.98
CA SER A 81 -21.57 -1.09 -15.37
C SER A 81 -20.44 -1.44 -16.36
N VAL A 82 -19.25 -1.74 -15.87
CA VAL A 82 -18.11 -2.15 -16.74
C VAL A 82 -17.99 -3.69 -16.83
N GLY A 83 -18.72 -4.43 -15.98
CA GLY A 83 -18.54 -5.86 -15.80
C GLY A 83 -19.78 -6.73 -15.91
N ASP A 84 -20.97 -6.18 -16.10
CA ASP A 84 -22.22 -6.95 -16.07
C ASP A 84 -22.39 -7.96 -17.24
N THR A 85 -21.53 -7.94 -18.23
CA THR A 85 -21.56 -8.89 -19.33
C THR A 85 -20.79 -10.18 -19.08
N ILE A 86 -19.95 -10.23 -18.06
CA ILE A 86 -19.27 -11.48 -17.67
C ILE A 86 -19.08 -11.50 -16.15
N ARG A 87 -20.14 -11.82 -15.41
CA ARG A 87 -20.00 -12.63 -14.22
C ARG A 87 -20.22 -14.09 -14.64
N PRO A 88 -19.20 -14.87 -14.99
CA PRO A 88 -19.31 -16.26 -14.66
C PRO A 88 -19.51 -16.21 -13.13
N ARG A 89 -20.53 -16.86 -12.59
CA ARG A 89 -20.47 -17.33 -11.20
C ARG A 89 -19.03 -17.73 -11.03
N SER A 90 -18.29 -17.04 -10.12
CA SER A 90 -16.91 -17.42 -9.85
C SER A 90 -16.85 -18.92 -9.95
N PRO A 91 -15.91 -19.53 -10.66
CA PRO A 91 -15.56 -20.85 -10.24
C PRO A 91 -15.35 -20.63 -8.76
N VAL A 92 -16.24 -21.20 -7.95
CA VAL A 92 -16.15 -21.12 -6.49
C VAL A 92 -14.72 -21.50 -6.27
N LEU A 93 -13.86 -20.50 -5.90
CA LEU A 93 -12.52 -20.81 -5.49
C LEU A 93 -12.78 -21.81 -4.39
N SER A 94 -12.62 -23.07 -4.72
CA SER A 94 -12.92 -24.15 -3.81
C SER A 94 -12.14 -23.84 -2.54
N GLN A 95 -12.65 -24.20 -1.38
CA GLN A 95 -11.93 -24.06 -0.10
C GLN A 95 -10.50 -24.63 -0.14
N SER A 96 -10.12 -25.28 -1.26
CA SER A 96 -8.78 -25.73 -1.62
C SER A 96 -7.74 -24.60 -1.81
N SER A 97 -8.13 -23.32 -1.97
CA SER A 97 -7.19 -22.18 -2.01
C SER A 97 -6.37 -22.05 -0.72
N ALA A 98 -6.83 -22.63 0.39
CA ALA A 98 -6.09 -22.71 1.64
C ALA A 98 -4.77 -23.51 1.54
N LYS A 99 -4.63 -24.39 0.53
CA LYS A 99 -3.44 -25.25 0.30
C LYS A 99 -2.66 -24.89 -0.98
N ALA A 100 -3.10 -23.88 -1.75
CA ALA A 100 -2.44 -23.51 -2.99
C ALA A 100 -1.04 -22.93 -2.75
N ASP A 101 -0.11 -23.25 -3.66
CA ASP A 101 1.24 -22.71 -3.64
C ASP A 101 1.23 -21.19 -3.70
N VAL A 102 2.08 -20.56 -2.88
CA VAL A 102 2.21 -19.11 -2.83
C VAL A 102 2.86 -18.62 -4.12
N PRO A 103 2.19 -17.78 -4.93
CA PRO A 103 2.77 -17.29 -6.19
C PRO A 103 4.05 -16.50 -5.96
N LYS A 104 5.13 -16.86 -6.67
CA LYS A 104 6.48 -16.28 -6.47
C LYS A 104 6.77 -15.02 -7.31
N ARG A 105 5.76 -14.29 -7.80
CA ARG A 105 5.94 -13.14 -8.71
C ARG A 105 6.46 -11.87 -8.02
N THR A 106 6.20 -11.68 -6.74
CA THR A 106 6.60 -10.48 -5.98
C THR A 106 7.74 -10.77 -5.02
N ALA A 107 8.55 -9.76 -4.68
CA ALA A 107 9.57 -9.88 -3.65
C ALA A 107 8.97 -9.83 -2.23
N ARG A 108 7.78 -9.24 -2.09
CA ARG A 108 7.05 -9.10 -0.81
C ARG A 108 5.77 -9.93 -0.85
N ALA A 109 5.43 -10.58 0.27
CA ALA A 109 4.11 -11.15 0.48
C ALA A 109 3.12 -10.07 0.90
N TYR A 110 1.88 -10.15 0.43
CA TYR A 110 0.81 -9.22 0.80
C TYR A 110 -0.27 -9.97 1.58
N LEU A 111 -0.41 -9.61 2.85
CA LEU A 111 -1.38 -10.20 3.77
C LEU A 111 -2.60 -9.29 3.87
N LYS A 112 -3.70 -9.67 3.21
CA LYS A 112 -4.99 -9.00 3.39
C LYS A 112 -5.57 -9.46 4.73
N ILE A 113 -5.76 -8.51 5.66
CA ILE A 113 -6.31 -8.81 6.98
C ILE A 113 -7.74 -8.30 7.16
N GLN A 114 -8.15 -7.36 6.30
CA GLN A 114 -9.43 -6.67 6.43
C GLN A 114 -9.90 -6.20 5.05
N ASP A 115 -11.21 -6.23 4.81
CA ASP A 115 -11.87 -5.72 3.60
C ASP A 115 -13.11 -4.89 3.95
N GLY A 116 -13.51 -4.03 3.00
CA GLY A 116 -14.59 -3.07 3.23
C GLY A 116 -14.24 -1.98 4.23
N CYS A 117 -15.14 -1.04 4.45
CA CYS A 117 -14.94 0.04 5.42
C CYS A 117 -16.30 0.56 5.92
N SER A 118 -16.45 0.69 7.24
CA SER A 118 -17.63 1.26 7.88
C SER A 118 -17.50 2.77 8.15
N GLY A 119 -16.43 3.41 7.65
CA GLY A 119 -16.22 4.85 7.76
C GLY A 119 -17.22 5.67 6.96
N LYS A 120 -17.51 6.89 7.43
CA LYS A 120 -18.49 7.81 6.83
C LYS A 120 -17.82 8.94 6.03
N CYS A 121 -16.59 8.77 5.58
CA CYS A 121 -15.85 9.82 4.86
C CYS A 121 -16.62 10.29 3.64
N THR A 122 -16.91 11.60 3.58
CA THR A 122 -17.83 12.20 2.60
C THR A 122 -17.37 12.10 1.15
N PHE A 123 -16.08 11.88 0.92
CA PHE A 123 -15.47 11.75 -0.42
C PHE A 123 -15.25 10.30 -0.87
N CYS A 124 -15.42 9.33 0.03
CA CYS A 124 -14.93 7.97 -0.21
C CYS A 124 -15.99 7.08 -0.86
N ILE A 125 -15.60 6.42 -1.95
CA ILE A 125 -16.45 5.50 -2.69
C ILE A 125 -16.26 4.02 -2.27
N VAL A 126 -15.25 3.72 -1.44
CA VAL A 126 -14.88 2.35 -1.04
C VAL A 126 -16.04 1.57 -0.41
N PRO A 127 -16.82 2.14 0.55
CA PRO A 127 -17.94 1.40 1.13
C PRO A 127 -18.98 0.95 0.11
N LYS A 128 -19.16 1.72 -0.99
CA LYS A 128 -20.10 1.38 -2.06
C LYS A 128 -19.67 0.15 -2.86
N PHE A 129 -18.35 -0.07 -3.03
CA PHE A 129 -17.82 -1.20 -3.80
C PHE A 129 -17.47 -2.41 -2.95
N ARG A 130 -16.97 -2.18 -1.74
CA ARG A 130 -16.44 -3.25 -0.88
C ARG A 130 -17.32 -3.57 0.33
N GLY A 131 -18.38 -2.78 0.55
CA GLY A 131 -19.31 -2.97 1.67
C GLY A 131 -18.72 -2.56 3.02
N LYS A 132 -19.38 -3.05 4.10
CA LYS A 132 -18.96 -2.83 5.48
C LYS A 132 -17.64 -3.53 5.79
N SER A 133 -16.97 -3.08 6.86
CA SER A 133 -15.74 -3.69 7.36
C SER A 133 -15.94 -5.17 7.71
N ARG A 134 -15.02 -6.01 7.23
CA ARG A 134 -14.92 -7.44 7.55
C ARG A 134 -13.45 -7.77 7.80
N SER A 135 -13.19 -8.47 8.90
CA SER A 135 -11.84 -8.94 9.26
C SER A 135 -11.67 -10.40 8.91
N GLU A 136 -10.48 -10.79 8.49
CA GLU A 136 -10.08 -12.19 8.35
C GLU A 136 -9.82 -12.79 9.75
N SER A 137 -9.94 -14.10 9.89
CA SER A 137 -9.65 -14.82 11.13
C SER A 137 -8.19 -14.61 11.55
N PHE A 138 -7.97 -14.40 12.85
CA PHE A 138 -6.62 -14.24 13.40
C PHE A 138 -5.77 -15.48 13.13
N GLU A 139 -6.32 -16.65 13.37
CA GLU A 139 -5.67 -17.94 13.21
C GLU A 139 -5.30 -18.20 11.74
N ASP A 140 -6.21 -17.93 10.81
CA ASP A 140 -5.96 -18.07 9.36
C ASP A 140 -4.85 -17.13 8.88
N LEU A 141 -4.79 -15.91 9.43
CA LEU A 141 -3.74 -14.95 9.10
C LEU A 141 -2.36 -15.40 9.59
N ILE A 142 -2.29 -16.00 10.79
CA ILE A 142 -1.06 -16.56 11.32
C ILE A 142 -0.59 -17.74 10.45
N ASP A 143 -1.48 -18.66 10.09
CA ASP A 143 -1.14 -19.82 9.25
C ASP A 143 -0.77 -19.41 7.83
N LYS A 144 -1.45 -18.42 7.25
CA LYS A 144 -1.08 -17.84 5.97
C LYS A 144 0.29 -17.19 6.00
N SER A 145 0.63 -16.54 7.12
CA SER A 145 1.93 -15.88 7.29
C SER A 145 3.07 -16.91 7.43
N LYS A 146 2.86 -18.01 8.13
CA LYS A 146 3.81 -19.15 8.17
C LYS A 146 4.08 -19.67 6.76
N ARG A 147 3.04 -19.90 5.96
CA ARG A 147 3.20 -20.34 4.55
C ARG A 147 4.00 -19.35 3.71
N PHE A 148 3.84 -18.03 3.91
CA PHE A 148 4.68 -17.04 3.26
C PHE A 148 6.16 -17.17 3.67
N ILE A 149 6.42 -17.39 4.95
CA ILE A 149 7.77 -17.60 5.49
C ILE A 149 8.41 -18.84 4.87
N ASP A 150 7.68 -19.98 4.87
CA ASP A 150 8.12 -21.26 4.30
C ASP A 150 8.37 -21.15 2.78
N ALA A 151 7.61 -20.31 2.08
CA ALA A 151 7.82 -19.99 0.66
C ALA A 151 9.02 -19.03 0.40
N GLY A 152 9.78 -18.67 1.45
CA GLY A 152 10.99 -17.87 1.38
C GLY A 152 10.77 -16.36 1.29
N TYR A 153 9.60 -15.84 1.66
CA TYR A 153 9.40 -14.40 1.77
C TYR A 153 10.07 -13.83 3.03
N ARG A 154 10.76 -12.70 2.88
CA ARG A 154 11.42 -11.98 3.98
C ARG A 154 10.73 -10.66 4.34
N GLU A 155 9.65 -10.30 3.66
CA GLU A 155 8.79 -9.18 4.06
C GLU A 155 7.32 -9.52 3.83
N ILE A 156 6.50 -9.34 4.88
CA ILE A 156 5.04 -9.45 4.84
C ILE A 156 4.45 -8.05 4.96
N VAL A 157 3.66 -7.65 3.98
CA VAL A 157 2.97 -6.36 3.94
C VAL A 157 1.51 -6.56 4.38
N VAL A 158 1.18 -6.07 5.56
CA VAL A 158 -0.18 -6.09 6.11
C VAL A 158 -1.02 -5.04 5.40
N THR A 159 -2.15 -5.42 4.82
CA THR A 159 -3.01 -4.53 4.02
C THR A 159 -4.50 -4.78 4.24
N GLY A 160 -5.29 -3.72 4.03
CA GLY A 160 -6.76 -3.72 4.13
C GLY A 160 -7.31 -2.38 3.64
N CYS A 161 -8.62 -2.20 3.72
CA CYS A 161 -9.28 -0.92 3.43
C CYS A 161 -9.05 0.09 4.56
N ASN A 162 -9.20 -0.36 5.81
CA ASN A 162 -8.90 0.41 7.01
C ASN A 162 -8.43 -0.55 8.11
N LEU A 163 -7.13 -0.58 8.32
CA LEU A 163 -6.49 -1.53 9.22
C LEU A 163 -6.89 -1.33 10.69
N THR A 164 -7.24 -0.10 11.10
CA THR A 164 -7.66 0.20 12.47
C THR A 164 -8.99 -0.45 12.85
N LEU A 165 -9.77 -0.88 11.84
CA LEU A 165 -11.03 -1.59 12.02
C LEU A 165 -10.86 -3.12 12.10
N TYR A 166 -9.63 -3.63 12.07
CA TYR A 166 -9.38 -5.05 12.23
C TYR A 166 -9.77 -5.51 13.64
N ALA A 167 -10.63 -6.51 13.70
CA ALA A 167 -11.02 -7.18 14.94
C ALA A 167 -11.42 -8.63 14.64
N SER A 168 -10.81 -9.59 15.35
CA SER A 168 -11.08 -11.02 15.22
C SER A 168 -10.84 -11.71 16.56
N SER A 169 -11.82 -12.47 17.06
CA SER A 169 -11.71 -13.24 18.30
C SER A 169 -11.21 -12.42 19.50
N GLY A 170 -11.68 -11.17 19.64
CA GLY A 170 -11.27 -10.24 20.70
C GLY A 170 -9.89 -9.60 20.53
N LYS A 171 -9.17 -9.92 19.45
CA LYS A 171 -7.84 -9.36 19.11
C LYS A 171 -7.99 -8.27 18.06
N ARG A 172 -7.20 -7.21 18.20
CA ARG A 172 -7.16 -6.05 17.29
C ARG A 172 -5.81 -6.01 16.54
N LEU A 173 -5.60 -4.97 15.75
CA LEU A 173 -4.39 -4.81 14.93
C LEU A 173 -3.08 -4.90 15.73
N PRO A 174 -2.91 -4.25 16.91
CA PRO A 174 -1.66 -4.33 17.67
C PRO A 174 -1.29 -5.76 18.06
N GLU A 175 -2.27 -6.56 18.53
CA GLU A 175 -2.06 -7.95 18.92
C GLU A 175 -1.68 -8.81 17.71
N LEU A 176 -2.30 -8.56 16.54
CA LEU A 176 -1.93 -9.26 15.31
C LEU A 176 -0.50 -8.91 14.88
N LEU A 177 -0.12 -7.63 14.90
CA LEU A 177 1.24 -7.20 14.55
C LEU A 177 2.29 -7.83 15.44
N GLY A 178 2.07 -7.85 16.77
CA GLY A 178 2.96 -8.49 17.73
C GLY A 178 3.08 -10.01 17.50
N ALA A 179 1.97 -10.68 17.17
CA ALA A 179 1.98 -12.11 16.86
C ALA A 179 2.74 -12.40 15.55
N LEU A 180 2.52 -11.60 14.49
CA LEU A 180 3.24 -11.73 13.22
C LEU A 180 4.75 -11.51 13.39
N ALA A 181 5.16 -10.53 14.18
CA ALA A 181 6.56 -10.22 14.44
C ALA A 181 7.29 -11.37 15.17
N LYS A 182 6.56 -12.14 15.99
CA LYS A 182 7.10 -13.30 16.73
C LYS A 182 7.26 -14.56 15.87
N LEU A 183 6.67 -14.63 14.68
CA LEU A 183 6.76 -15.83 13.83
C LEU A 183 8.19 -16.08 13.33
N SER A 184 8.94 -15.04 13.02
CA SER A 184 10.35 -15.15 12.60
C SER A 184 11.05 -13.80 12.75
N LYS A 185 12.25 -13.78 13.30
CA LYS A 185 13.10 -12.58 13.40
C LYS A 185 13.69 -12.17 12.04
N ASP A 186 13.82 -13.12 11.10
CA ASP A 186 14.39 -12.90 9.77
C ASP A 186 13.37 -12.34 8.76
N VAL A 187 12.11 -12.22 9.18
CA VAL A 187 11.03 -11.71 8.35
C VAL A 187 10.52 -10.40 8.91
N ARG A 188 10.56 -9.35 8.12
CA ARG A 188 10.06 -8.05 8.55
C ARG A 188 8.60 -7.85 8.18
N ILE A 189 7.88 -7.15 9.05
CA ILE A 189 6.47 -6.83 8.88
C ILE A 189 6.35 -5.37 8.47
N ARG A 190 5.72 -5.11 7.35
CA ARG A 190 5.41 -3.75 6.90
C ARG A 190 3.92 -3.48 7.04
N ILE A 191 3.59 -2.39 7.71
CA ILE A 191 2.21 -2.01 7.98
C ILE A 191 1.69 -1.13 6.83
N GLY A 192 0.42 -1.30 6.47
CA GLY A 192 -0.30 -0.38 5.60
C GLY A 192 -0.63 0.94 6.28
N SER A 193 -1.71 1.61 5.82
CA SER A 193 -2.13 2.88 6.40
C SER A 193 -2.89 2.66 7.71
N ILE A 194 -2.55 3.44 8.74
CA ILE A 194 -3.19 3.43 10.05
C ILE A 194 -3.79 4.82 10.32
N GLU A 195 -5.11 4.89 10.58
CA GLU A 195 -5.75 6.15 10.95
C GLU A 195 -5.32 6.58 12.36
N PRO A 196 -5.14 7.91 12.60
CA PRO A 196 -4.85 8.44 13.93
C PRO A 196 -5.89 7.99 14.98
N GLY A 197 -5.46 7.88 16.23
CA GLY A 197 -6.28 7.49 17.36
C GLY A 197 -5.67 6.39 18.23
N ALA A 198 -6.42 5.83 19.16
CA ALA A 198 -5.94 4.88 20.16
C ALA A 198 -5.23 3.64 19.54
N CYS A 199 -5.84 3.04 18.52
CA CYS A 199 -5.25 1.88 17.83
C CYS A 199 -3.89 2.21 17.20
N ALA A 200 -3.71 3.42 16.66
CA ALA A 200 -2.44 3.84 16.10
C ALA A 200 -1.35 3.99 17.17
N LYS A 201 -1.70 4.54 18.35
CA LYS A 201 -0.78 4.66 19.49
C LYS A 201 -0.28 3.28 19.95
N GLU A 202 -1.18 2.33 20.12
CA GLU A 202 -0.85 0.94 20.47
C GLU A 202 0.00 0.26 19.37
N CYS A 203 -0.28 0.51 18.09
CA CYS A 203 0.55 0.01 17.00
C CYS A 203 1.97 0.60 17.03
N VAL A 204 2.15 1.88 17.35
CA VAL A 204 3.47 2.51 17.48
C VAL A 204 4.24 1.86 18.63
N GLN A 205 3.60 1.57 19.77
CA GLN A 205 4.22 0.83 20.87
C GLN A 205 4.67 -0.58 20.43
N THR A 206 3.79 -1.31 19.74
CA THR A 206 4.12 -2.63 19.18
C THR A 206 5.30 -2.56 18.19
N MET A 207 5.37 -1.49 17.37
CA MET A 207 6.50 -1.27 16.47
C MET A 207 7.80 -1.01 17.21
N ALA A 208 7.77 -0.24 18.30
CA ALA A 208 8.94 0.05 19.11
C ALA A 208 9.50 -1.20 19.84
N GLU A 209 8.61 -2.10 20.26
CA GLU A 209 8.95 -3.35 20.94
C GLU A 209 9.47 -4.46 19.99
N ASN A 210 9.21 -4.34 18.68
CA ASN A 210 9.53 -5.40 17.71
C ASN A 210 10.41 -4.85 16.56
N ALA A 211 11.71 -5.08 16.66
CA ALA A 211 12.71 -4.54 15.73
C ALA A 211 12.50 -4.96 14.25
N ASN A 212 11.84 -6.09 14.01
CA ASN A 212 11.51 -6.59 12.67
C ASN A 212 10.20 -6.01 12.10
N ILE A 213 9.51 -5.10 12.82
CA ILE A 213 8.48 -4.28 12.20
C ILE A 213 9.17 -3.09 11.51
N CYS A 214 8.85 -2.88 10.22
CA CYS A 214 9.48 -1.85 9.40
C CYS A 214 9.31 -0.46 10.01
N ARG A 215 10.38 0.33 10.03
CA ARG A 215 10.40 1.72 10.54
C ARG A 215 9.74 2.70 9.55
N PHE A 216 8.50 2.42 9.26
CA PHE A 216 7.68 3.21 8.35
C PHE A 216 6.23 3.22 8.82
N LEU A 217 5.69 4.39 9.12
CA LEU A 217 4.30 4.59 9.51
C LEU A 217 3.60 5.47 8.46
N HIS A 218 2.50 4.96 7.86
CA HIS A 218 1.68 5.71 6.91
C HIS A 218 0.36 6.14 7.55
N ILE A 219 0.11 7.44 7.57
CA ILE A 219 -1.03 8.08 8.22
C ILE A 219 -1.90 8.75 7.13
N PRO A 220 -3.16 8.35 6.92
CA PRO A 220 -4.03 8.96 5.92
C PRO A 220 -4.62 10.28 6.43
N VAL A 221 -3.78 11.32 6.52
CA VAL A 221 -4.10 12.64 7.11
C VAL A 221 -5.22 13.37 6.38
N GLN A 222 -5.24 13.32 5.05
CA GLN A 222 -6.18 13.95 4.11
C GLN A 222 -6.12 15.49 4.08
N SER A 223 -6.11 16.20 5.20
CA SER A 223 -6.02 17.68 5.29
C SER A 223 -5.34 18.11 6.59
N GLY A 224 -4.64 19.22 6.57
CA GLY A 224 -4.12 19.90 7.77
C GLY A 224 -5.07 20.94 8.35
N SER A 225 -6.30 21.02 7.89
CA SER A 225 -7.33 21.94 8.39
C SER A 225 -8.43 21.19 9.12
N GLU A 226 -8.68 21.54 10.39
CA GLU A 226 -9.77 21.00 11.19
C GLU A 226 -11.12 21.17 10.52
N ARG A 227 -11.37 22.33 9.90
CA ARG A 227 -12.60 22.62 9.21
C ARG A 227 -12.83 21.64 8.03
N ILE A 228 -11.79 21.35 7.28
CA ILE A 228 -11.85 20.42 6.15
C ILE A 228 -11.95 18.97 6.63
N LEU A 229 -11.24 18.58 7.69
CA LEU A 229 -11.37 17.25 8.29
C LEU A 229 -12.80 16.97 8.77
N LYS A 230 -13.44 17.95 9.44
CA LYS A 230 -14.86 17.87 9.83
C LYS A 230 -15.77 17.74 8.60
N ALA A 231 -15.56 18.52 7.55
CA ALA A 231 -16.34 18.42 6.31
C ALA A 231 -16.14 17.07 5.60
N MET A 232 -14.95 16.48 5.70
CA MET A 232 -14.61 15.14 5.23
C MET A 232 -15.20 14.03 6.12
N GLN A 233 -15.75 14.36 7.29
CA GLN A 233 -16.19 13.42 8.34
C GLN A 233 -15.06 12.47 8.77
N ARG A 234 -13.84 13.02 8.97
CA ARG A 234 -12.75 12.23 9.55
C ARG A 234 -12.96 12.08 11.07
N PRO A 235 -12.67 10.87 11.63
CA PRO A 235 -12.87 10.60 13.04
C PRO A 235 -11.71 11.07 13.93
N TYR A 236 -10.82 11.91 13.42
CA TYR A 236 -9.64 12.43 14.11
C TYR A 236 -9.41 13.91 13.77
N SER A 237 -8.65 14.58 14.60
CA SER A 237 -8.22 15.96 14.51
C SER A 237 -6.77 16.08 13.96
N VAL A 238 -6.32 17.31 13.74
CA VAL A 238 -4.90 17.58 13.44
C VAL A 238 -4.02 17.29 14.67
N ASP A 239 -4.53 17.54 15.87
CA ASP A 239 -3.81 17.25 17.12
C ASP A 239 -3.57 15.73 17.28
N ASP A 240 -4.55 14.88 16.93
CA ASP A 240 -4.37 13.43 16.92
C ASP A 240 -3.24 12.99 15.95
N VAL A 241 -3.08 13.71 14.83
CA VAL A 241 -1.97 13.46 13.89
C VAL A 241 -0.65 13.84 14.52
N ASP A 242 -0.57 15.03 15.16
CA ASP A 242 0.65 15.51 15.82
C ASP A 242 1.06 14.54 16.95
N GLU A 243 0.13 14.11 17.80
CA GLU A 243 0.39 13.14 18.87
C GLU A 243 0.98 11.81 18.35
N ILE A 244 0.44 11.25 17.26
CA ILE A 244 0.96 10.01 16.68
C ILE A 244 2.35 10.22 16.07
N VAL A 245 2.59 11.35 15.42
CA VAL A 245 3.91 11.72 14.87
C VAL A 245 4.95 11.86 15.98
N GLU A 246 4.61 12.56 17.06
CA GLU A 246 5.49 12.73 18.22
C GLU A 246 5.80 11.38 18.88
N LEU A 247 4.78 10.57 19.14
CA LEU A 247 4.94 9.25 19.72
C LEU A 247 5.83 8.36 18.84
N ALA A 248 5.62 8.34 17.53
CA ALA A 248 6.40 7.52 16.61
C ALA A 248 7.86 7.96 16.53
N THR A 249 8.11 9.28 16.46
CA THR A 249 9.47 9.82 16.34
C THR A 249 10.27 9.75 17.63
N SER A 250 9.61 9.79 18.79
CA SER A 250 10.27 9.67 20.10
C SER A 250 10.63 8.22 20.46
N HIS A 251 9.86 7.23 19.99
CA HIS A 251 10.07 5.83 20.37
C HIS A 251 10.81 5.00 19.30
N ILE A 252 10.77 5.42 18.03
CA ILE A 252 11.34 4.62 16.93
C ILE A 252 12.40 5.46 16.19
N ALA A 253 13.66 5.16 16.44
CA ALA A 253 14.78 5.83 15.78
C ALA A 253 14.72 5.68 14.26
N ASP A 254 15.03 6.77 13.54
CA ASP A 254 15.06 6.80 12.07
C ASP A 254 13.73 6.32 11.41
N ILE A 255 12.57 6.53 12.08
CA ILE A 255 11.27 6.23 11.47
C ILE A 255 10.96 7.18 10.31
N SER A 256 10.47 6.63 9.23
CA SER A 256 9.97 7.39 8.07
C SER A 256 8.45 7.51 8.17
N LEU A 257 7.93 8.71 7.98
CA LEU A 257 6.50 8.99 8.02
C LEU A 257 5.95 9.16 6.61
N GLY A 258 4.85 8.48 6.32
CA GLY A 258 4.09 8.66 5.08
C GLY A 258 2.71 9.25 5.37
N CYS A 259 2.11 9.91 4.39
CA CYS A 259 0.74 10.36 4.50
C CYS A 259 0.01 10.35 3.16
N ASP A 260 -1.33 10.33 3.23
CA ASP A 260 -2.20 10.71 2.12
C ASP A 260 -2.70 12.13 2.37
N MET A 261 -2.60 13.01 1.35
CA MET A 261 -3.04 14.41 1.44
C MET A 261 -3.85 14.78 0.20
N MET A 262 -5.05 15.30 0.42
CA MET A 262 -5.95 15.73 -0.64
C MET A 262 -5.90 17.26 -0.80
N THR A 263 -5.96 17.76 -2.04
CA THR A 263 -6.05 19.19 -2.33
C THR A 263 -7.33 19.53 -3.09
N GLY A 264 -7.91 20.69 -2.79
CA GLY A 264 -9.08 21.18 -3.49
C GLY A 264 -10.36 20.42 -3.18
N PHE A 265 -10.51 19.94 -1.96
CA PHE A 265 -11.80 19.48 -1.42
C PHE A 265 -12.82 20.62 -1.51
N PRO A 266 -14.12 20.38 -1.82
CA PRO A 266 -15.11 21.43 -1.93
C PRO A 266 -15.08 22.40 -0.73
N GLY A 267 -15.02 23.69 -1.00
CA GLY A 267 -14.92 24.74 0.01
C GLY A 267 -13.54 24.94 0.64
N GLU A 268 -12.47 24.25 0.19
CA GLU A 268 -11.11 24.46 0.71
C GLU A 268 -10.60 25.87 0.39
N SER A 269 -10.45 26.70 1.42
CA SER A 269 -9.88 28.06 1.29
C SER A 269 -8.36 28.05 1.08
N GLN A 270 -7.78 29.23 0.85
CA GLN A 270 -6.32 29.37 0.83
C GLN A 270 -5.70 29.10 2.20
N ALA A 271 -6.37 29.51 3.28
CA ALA A 271 -5.90 29.25 4.65
C ALA A 271 -5.88 27.76 4.97
N ASP A 272 -6.89 26.98 4.58
CA ASP A 272 -6.94 25.52 4.74
C ASP A 272 -5.81 24.81 4.00
N PHE A 273 -5.55 25.26 2.77
CA PHE A 273 -4.44 24.73 1.97
C PHE A 273 -3.08 25.02 2.63
N LEU A 274 -2.87 26.25 3.12
CA LEU A 274 -1.64 26.60 3.82
C LEU A 274 -1.48 25.83 5.13
N ALA A 275 -2.57 25.55 5.86
CA ALA A 275 -2.54 24.66 7.03
C ALA A 275 -2.04 23.27 6.68
N SER A 276 -2.50 22.69 5.55
CA SER A 276 -2.02 21.40 5.04
C SER A 276 -0.53 21.44 4.67
N ALA A 277 -0.07 22.52 4.03
CA ALA A 277 1.34 22.71 3.69
C ALA A 277 2.23 22.81 4.96
N LYS A 278 1.75 23.55 5.97
CA LYS A 278 2.43 23.71 7.27
C LYS A 278 2.53 22.37 8.00
N LEU A 279 1.44 21.61 8.08
CA LEU A 279 1.42 20.29 8.71
C LEU A 279 2.41 19.32 8.04
N LEU A 280 2.39 19.25 6.72
CA LEU A 280 3.27 18.37 5.96
C LEU A 280 4.75 18.63 6.26
N LYS A 281 5.13 19.90 6.33
CA LYS A 281 6.51 20.32 6.67
C LYS A 281 6.84 20.08 8.13
N ARG A 282 5.93 20.43 9.08
CA ARG A 282 6.14 20.29 10.52
C ARG A 282 6.35 18.83 10.93
N CYS A 283 5.51 17.93 10.43
CA CYS A 283 5.60 16.49 10.71
C CYS A 283 6.73 15.79 9.93
N GLY A 284 7.35 16.45 8.95
CA GLY A 284 8.42 15.86 8.16
C GLY A 284 7.99 14.64 7.35
N PHE A 285 6.77 14.65 6.77
CA PHE A 285 6.29 13.53 5.97
C PHE A 285 7.15 13.32 4.72
N THR A 286 7.83 12.17 4.66
CA THR A 286 8.80 11.82 3.62
C THR A 286 8.17 11.05 2.45
N ASN A 287 7.08 10.34 2.69
CA ASN A 287 6.37 9.52 1.70
C ASN A 287 4.91 9.98 1.58
N ALA A 288 4.70 11.23 1.14
CA ALA A 288 3.37 11.78 0.99
C ALA A 288 2.79 11.44 -0.40
N HIS A 289 1.63 10.79 -0.40
CA HIS A 289 0.77 10.65 -1.58
C HIS A 289 -0.15 11.84 -1.66
N ILE A 290 0.12 12.74 -2.59
CA ILE A 290 -0.64 13.96 -2.76
C ILE A 290 -1.46 13.87 -4.02
N PHE A 291 -2.76 14.10 -3.89
CA PHE A 291 -3.70 14.00 -5.00
C PHE A 291 -4.77 15.09 -4.95
N PRO A 292 -5.17 15.62 -6.12
CA PRO A 292 -6.30 16.52 -6.20
C PRO A 292 -7.61 15.76 -5.92
N TYR A 293 -8.55 16.42 -5.26
CA TYR A 293 -9.90 15.90 -5.08
C TYR A 293 -10.50 15.44 -6.41
N SER A 294 -11.03 14.23 -6.43
CA SER A 294 -11.69 13.63 -7.58
C SER A 294 -13.15 13.35 -7.22
N GLU A 295 -14.05 14.07 -7.83
CA GLU A 295 -15.50 13.87 -7.64
C GLU A 295 -15.89 12.44 -7.99
N ARG A 296 -16.61 11.81 -7.07
CA ARG A 296 -17.13 10.45 -7.26
C ARG A 296 -18.65 10.45 -7.15
N PRO A 297 -19.37 10.10 -8.22
CA PRO A 297 -20.83 10.06 -8.21
C PRO A 297 -21.37 9.19 -7.06
N GLY A 298 -22.32 9.75 -6.31
CA GLY A 298 -22.94 9.08 -5.16
C GLY A 298 -22.15 9.16 -3.86
N THR A 299 -21.10 10.01 -3.79
CA THR A 299 -20.49 10.43 -2.53
C THR A 299 -21.08 11.77 -2.07
N PRO A 300 -21.26 12.02 -0.74
CA PRO A 300 -21.78 13.29 -0.26
C PRO A 300 -21.00 14.51 -0.75
N ALA A 301 -19.67 14.43 -0.75
CA ALA A 301 -18.80 15.53 -1.16
C ALA A 301 -18.97 15.96 -2.64
N ALA A 302 -19.50 15.08 -3.49
CA ALA A 302 -19.78 15.44 -4.90
C ALA A 302 -20.92 16.47 -5.04
N ALA A 303 -21.78 16.57 -4.02
CA ALA A 303 -22.88 17.53 -3.96
C ALA A 303 -22.58 18.78 -3.10
N PHE A 304 -21.37 18.88 -2.55
CA PHE A 304 -21.02 20.02 -1.69
C PHE A 304 -20.89 21.31 -2.52
N PRO A 305 -21.30 22.45 -1.96
CA PRO A 305 -21.16 23.75 -2.61
C PRO A 305 -19.68 24.14 -2.74
N SER A 306 -19.43 25.17 -3.56
CA SER A 306 -18.10 25.77 -3.74
C SER A 306 -17.03 24.80 -4.26
N PRO A 307 -17.24 24.14 -5.41
CA PRO A 307 -16.23 23.28 -6.01
C PRO A 307 -14.99 24.10 -6.38
N ILE A 308 -13.81 23.55 -6.09
CA ILE A 308 -12.55 24.18 -6.44
C ILE A 308 -12.20 23.87 -7.90
N PRO A 309 -11.75 24.83 -8.73
CA PRO A 309 -11.33 24.60 -10.09
C PRO A 309 -10.23 23.53 -10.22
N LYS A 310 -10.30 22.65 -11.21
CA LYS A 310 -9.34 21.56 -11.42
C LYS A 310 -7.89 22.05 -11.54
N THR A 311 -7.69 23.21 -12.18
CA THR A 311 -6.38 23.86 -12.30
C THR A 311 -5.79 24.22 -10.95
N LEU A 312 -6.60 24.81 -10.05
CA LEU A 312 -6.17 25.16 -8.69
C LEU A 312 -5.90 23.92 -7.84
N ARG A 313 -6.77 22.89 -7.91
CA ARG A 313 -6.51 21.59 -7.24
C ARG A 313 -5.15 21.02 -7.64
N SER A 314 -4.86 21.00 -8.94
CA SER A 314 -3.60 20.47 -9.50
C SER A 314 -2.39 21.32 -9.11
N SER A 315 -2.52 22.65 -9.12
CA SER A 315 -1.46 23.55 -8.68
C SER A 315 -1.12 23.35 -7.19
N ARG A 316 -2.14 23.28 -6.34
CA ARG A 316 -1.97 22.97 -4.91
C ARG A 316 -1.30 21.62 -4.70
N ALA A 317 -1.71 20.58 -5.44
CA ALA A 317 -1.10 19.26 -5.35
C ALA A 317 0.39 19.27 -5.73
N LYS A 318 0.77 19.97 -6.80
CA LYS A 318 2.17 20.15 -7.19
C LYS A 318 2.98 20.86 -6.10
N HIS A 319 2.41 21.88 -5.47
CA HIS A 319 3.08 22.61 -4.39
C HIS A 319 3.36 21.70 -3.17
N LEU A 320 2.36 20.94 -2.68
CA LEU A 320 2.56 19.99 -1.58
C LEU A 320 3.53 18.88 -1.96
N ALA A 321 3.48 18.37 -3.19
CA ALA A 321 4.41 17.34 -3.68
C ALA A 321 5.87 17.83 -3.62
N LYS A 322 6.12 19.12 -3.93
CA LYS A 322 7.46 19.70 -3.83
C LYS A 322 7.94 19.80 -2.39
N ILE A 323 7.06 20.14 -1.44
CA ILE A 323 7.38 20.13 -0.01
C ILE A 323 7.76 18.71 0.42
N ALA A 324 6.93 17.71 0.10
CA ALA A 324 7.18 16.31 0.45
C ALA A 324 8.49 15.77 -0.16
N GLU A 325 8.79 16.13 -1.42
CA GLU A 325 10.05 15.78 -2.07
C GLU A 325 11.26 16.33 -1.29
N ASN A 326 11.18 17.59 -0.85
CA ASN A 326 12.26 18.20 -0.09
C ASN A 326 12.46 17.52 1.28
N GLU A 327 11.36 17.20 2.00
CA GLU A 327 11.44 16.46 3.26
C GLU A 327 12.02 15.05 3.06
N ARG A 328 11.64 14.35 1.99
CA ARG A 328 12.21 13.05 1.64
C ARG A 328 13.70 13.13 1.33
N LYS A 329 14.14 14.14 0.58
CA LYS A 329 15.57 14.38 0.31
C LYS A 329 16.34 14.65 1.59
N ARG A 330 15.78 15.47 2.49
CA ARG A 330 16.37 15.76 3.79
C ARG A 330 16.53 14.48 4.62
N PHE A 331 15.47 13.70 4.73
CA PHE A 331 15.47 12.44 5.47
C PHE A 331 16.46 11.42 4.88
N ALA A 332 16.51 11.26 3.56
CA ALA A 332 17.43 10.33 2.91
C ALA A 332 18.91 10.66 3.20
N ARG A 333 19.27 11.94 3.27
CA ARG A 333 20.65 12.38 3.60
C ARG A 333 21.11 11.94 4.99
N ASN A 334 20.20 11.74 5.95
CA ASN A 334 20.54 11.27 7.29
C ASN A 334 21.09 9.84 7.32
N PHE A 335 21.01 9.12 6.21
CA PHE A 335 21.51 7.73 6.09
C PHE A 335 22.91 7.66 5.48
N ILE A 336 23.50 8.74 4.97
CA ILE A 336 24.87 8.75 4.44
C ILE A 336 25.83 8.32 5.54
N GLY A 337 26.67 7.32 5.28
CA GLY A 337 27.60 6.70 6.23
C GLY A 337 26.97 5.64 7.14
N LYS A 338 25.63 5.47 7.15
CA LYS A 338 24.94 4.46 7.95
C LYS A 338 24.72 3.16 7.19
N ASN A 339 24.56 2.07 7.96
CA ASN A 339 24.11 0.79 7.44
C ASN A 339 22.60 0.75 7.34
N VAL A 340 22.09 0.19 6.23
CA VAL A 340 20.66 -0.03 5.98
C VAL A 340 20.41 -1.44 5.50
N GLU A 341 19.33 -2.06 6.00
CA GLU A 341 18.83 -3.32 5.49
C GLU A 341 17.94 -3.10 4.28
N VAL A 342 18.21 -3.81 3.19
CA VAL A 342 17.48 -3.70 1.93
C VAL A 342 16.89 -5.05 1.55
N LEU A 343 15.59 -5.12 1.37
CA LEU A 343 14.93 -6.25 0.71
C LEU A 343 15.15 -6.15 -0.79
N ILE A 344 15.81 -7.12 -1.39
CA ILE A 344 16.13 -7.11 -2.81
C ILE A 344 14.90 -7.44 -3.67
N GLU A 345 14.53 -6.51 -4.53
CA GLU A 345 13.47 -6.69 -5.53
C GLU A 345 14.03 -6.97 -6.94
N ASN A 346 15.16 -6.37 -7.26
CA ASN A 346 15.85 -6.53 -8.55
C ASN A 346 17.30 -7.00 -8.33
N GLU A 347 17.59 -8.25 -8.67
CA GLU A 347 18.92 -8.85 -8.52
C GLU A 347 19.98 -8.19 -9.42
N LYS A 348 19.63 -7.91 -10.68
CA LYS A 348 20.58 -7.35 -11.66
C LYS A 348 21.13 -5.99 -11.23
N LYS A 349 20.26 -5.15 -10.65
CA LYS A 349 20.63 -3.84 -10.12
C LYS A 349 21.00 -3.87 -8.64
N CYS A 350 20.78 -5.01 -7.99
CA CYS A 350 20.85 -5.15 -6.55
C CYS A 350 20.15 -3.99 -5.85
N SER A 351 18.86 -3.85 -6.12
CA SER A 351 18.06 -2.73 -5.64
C SER A 351 16.76 -3.20 -4.98
N GLY A 352 16.25 -2.38 -4.06
CA GLY A 352 15.04 -2.71 -3.32
C GLY A 352 14.67 -1.67 -2.27
N TRP A 353 13.85 -2.07 -1.30
CA TRP A 353 13.32 -1.18 -0.28
C TRP A 353 13.99 -1.39 1.08
N THR A 354 14.36 -0.29 1.71
CA THR A 354 14.78 -0.29 3.11
C THR A 354 13.58 -0.46 4.06
N SER A 355 13.86 -0.70 5.33
CA SER A 355 12.85 -0.71 6.40
C SER A 355 12.07 0.63 6.44
N GLN A 356 12.73 1.76 6.21
CA GLN A 356 12.18 3.12 6.18
C GLN A 356 11.41 3.46 4.89
N TYR A 357 11.24 2.50 3.99
CA TYR A 357 10.57 2.72 2.71
C TYR A 357 11.28 3.74 1.80
N LEU A 358 12.62 3.78 1.88
CA LEU A 358 13.48 4.44 0.90
C LEU A 358 13.93 3.42 -0.14
N TRP A 359 13.94 3.83 -1.40
CA TRP A 359 14.52 2.99 -2.46
C TRP A 359 16.04 3.02 -2.36
N PHE A 360 16.65 1.87 -2.52
CA PHE A 360 18.09 1.69 -2.53
C PHE A 360 18.55 1.03 -3.82
N GLU A 361 19.72 1.44 -4.34
CA GLU A 361 20.40 0.80 -5.47
C GLU A 361 21.90 0.67 -5.16
N ALA A 362 22.46 -0.52 -5.37
CA ALA A 362 23.88 -0.76 -5.11
C ALA A 362 24.76 -0.04 -6.13
N ILE A 363 25.89 0.54 -5.65
CA ILE A 363 26.95 1.10 -6.49
C ILE A 363 27.82 -0.06 -6.96
N ARG A 364 27.95 -0.22 -8.28
CA ARG A 364 28.78 -1.25 -8.91
C ARG A 364 28.49 -2.67 -8.36
N PRO A 365 27.29 -3.20 -8.57
CA PRO A 365 26.97 -4.54 -8.10
C PRO A 365 27.91 -5.56 -8.76
N LYS A 366 28.58 -6.38 -7.93
CA LYS A 366 29.38 -7.49 -8.39
C LYS A 366 28.47 -8.64 -8.83
N THR A 367 28.85 -9.38 -9.87
CA THR A 367 28.04 -10.51 -10.35
C THR A 367 28.08 -11.75 -9.44
N LYS A 368 29.17 -11.93 -8.67
CA LYS A 368 29.31 -13.03 -7.69
C LYS A 368 29.14 -12.53 -6.27
N GLY A 369 28.41 -13.30 -5.44
CA GLY A 369 28.21 -12.99 -4.02
C GLY A 369 27.25 -11.84 -3.75
N MET A 370 26.35 -11.49 -4.69
CA MET A 370 25.29 -10.51 -4.45
C MET A 370 24.02 -11.21 -3.92
N PRO A 371 23.26 -10.52 -3.05
CA PRO A 371 22.04 -11.09 -2.52
C PRO A 371 21.00 -11.30 -3.62
N LYS A 372 20.25 -12.39 -3.49
CA LYS A 372 19.19 -12.78 -4.42
C LYS A 372 17.88 -12.01 -4.12
N ARG A 373 16.96 -12.08 -5.07
CA ARG A 373 15.62 -11.53 -4.88
C ARG A 373 14.95 -12.14 -3.66
N ARG A 374 14.29 -11.30 -2.84
CA ARG A 374 13.65 -11.58 -1.54
C ARG A 374 14.61 -11.69 -0.35
N GLU A 375 15.90 -11.74 -0.54
CA GLU A 375 16.84 -11.67 0.57
C GLU A 375 16.91 -10.24 1.12
N ILE A 376 17.18 -10.14 2.40
CA ILE A 376 17.50 -8.88 3.08
C ILE A 376 19.00 -8.85 3.29
N ALA A 377 19.67 -7.83 2.79
CA ALA A 377 21.09 -7.65 2.96
C ALA A 377 21.42 -6.25 3.48
N THR A 378 22.55 -6.12 4.16
CA THR A 378 23.00 -4.85 4.75
C THR A 378 23.96 -4.13 3.83
N PHE A 379 23.71 -2.84 3.62
CA PHE A 379 24.53 -1.96 2.78
C PHE A 379 24.93 -0.72 3.55
N THR A 380 26.17 -0.26 3.35
CA THR A 380 26.61 1.07 3.79
C THR A 380 26.22 2.12 2.75
N VAL A 381 25.43 3.11 3.15
CA VAL A 381 24.99 4.19 2.26
C VAL A 381 26.13 5.16 2.02
N GLN A 382 26.47 5.39 0.75
CA GLN A 382 27.51 6.33 0.34
C GLN A 382 26.94 7.65 -0.16
N GLU A 383 25.77 7.61 -0.80
CA GLU A 383 25.11 8.80 -1.33
C GLU A 383 23.58 8.72 -1.24
N ALA A 384 22.96 9.90 -1.16
CA ALA A 384 21.51 10.06 -1.26
C ALA A 384 21.19 10.97 -2.46
N LYS A 385 20.59 10.40 -3.51
CA LYS A 385 20.29 11.09 -4.76
C LYS A 385 18.82 10.90 -5.12
N ASP A 386 18.15 11.97 -5.53
CA ASP A 386 16.76 11.95 -6.02
C ASP A 386 15.80 11.15 -5.13
N CYS A 387 15.85 11.36 -3.82
CA CYS A 387 15.06 10.65 -2.80
C CYS A 387 15.37 9.15 -2.67
N SER A 388 16.46 8.67 -3.24
CA SER A 388 16.95 7.28 -3.17
C SER A 388 18.30 7.22 -2.50
N LEU A 389 18.62 6.04 -1.96
CA LEU A 389 19.91 5.75 -1.34
C LEU A 389 20.78 4.93 -2.32
N ARG A 390 22.09 5.16 -2.29
CA ARG A 390 23.04 4.34 -3.02
C ARG A 390 24.23 4.00 -2.11
N GLY A 391 24.79 2.80 -2.28
CA GLY A 391 25.86 2.35 -1.41
C GLY A 391 26.45 1.01 -1.82
N VAL A 392 27.24 0.43 -0.93
CA VAL A 392 27.98 -0.82 -1.16
C VAL A 392 27.55 -1.89 -0.18
N LEU A 393 27.59 -3.15 -0.60
CA LEU A 393 27.28 -4.30 0.23
C LEU A 393 28.28 -4.40 1.38
N THR A 394 27.77 -4.51 2.60
CA THR A 394 28.55 -4.67 3.82
C THR A 394 28.47 -6.09 4.35
N HIS A 395 27.26 -6.66 4.42
CA HIS A 395 27.03 -8.02 4.88
C HIS A 395 25.97 -8.71 4.02
N LEU A 396 26.22 -9.99 3.70
CA LEU A 396 25.22 -10.90 3.16
C LEU A 396 24.26 -11.36 4.26
N PRO A 397 23.04 -11.82 3.91
CA PRO A 397 22.13 -12.40 4.89
C PRO A 397 22.82 -13.55 5.66
N CYS A 398 22.60 -13.63 6.98
CA CYS A 398 23.01 -14.78 7.76
C CYS A 398 22.20 -16.00 7.30
N GLY A 399 22.88 -17.03 6.75
CA GLY A 399 22.27 -18.33 6.41
C GLY A 399 21.95 -18.51 4.93
N THR A 400 22.95 -18.71 4.12
CA THR A 400 22.90 -19.54 2.89
C THR A 400 23.68 -20.82 3.11
#